data_4a90749c044bd6ddda8021f8e483964e
#
_entry.id   4a90749c044bd6ddda8021f8e483964e
#
_cell.length_a   1.000
_cell.length_b   1.000
_cell.length_c   1.000
_cell.angle_alpha   90.00
_cell.angle_beta   90.00
_cell.angle_gamma   90.00
#
_symmetry.space_group_name_H-M   'P 1'
#
loop_
_entity.id
_entity.type
_entity.pdbx_description
1 polymer ?
#
loop_
_entity_poly.entity_id
_entity_poly.type
_entity_poly.pdbx_seq_one_letter_code
_entity_poly.pdbx_strand_id
1 'polypeptide(L)'
;STSRRQRQMCIRDRYKAKLSDELIHRVENKEDGKLVLITAINPTPAGEGKTTISLGLTEALCQRGVNAVAALREPSLGPCFGIKGGAAGGGYAQAVPMEDLNLHFTGDFHAITSANNLLAAMLDNHIHQGNALGIDTKRIVWKRCMDMNDRTLRNIVIGLGDKPNGVVREDHFIITCLLYTSDAADD
;
A
#
# COMPACT_ATOMS: atom_id res chain seq x y z
N SER A 1 17.48 -29.28 3.86
CA SER A 1 16.68 -28.54 4.82
C SER A 1 17.36 -27.31 5.43
N THR A 2 18.50 -26.89 4.91
CA THR A 2 19.18 -25.63 5.27
C THR A 2 18.43 -24.38 4.82
N SER A 3 17.60 -24.48 3.78
CA SER A 3 16.80 -23.36 3.27
C SER A 3 15.67 -22.90 4.21
N ARG A 4 15.21 -23.76 5.13
CA ARG A 4 14.19 -23.38 6.13
C ARG A 4 14.77 -22.58 7.29
N ARG A 5 16.01 -22.81 7.68
CA ARG A 5 16.66 -22.12 8.81
C ARG A 5 17.12 -20.70 8.47
N GLN A 6 17.48 -20.42 7.22
CA GLN A 6 17.87 -19.08 6.78
C GLN A 6 16.70 -18.11 6.67
N ARG A 7 15.46 -18.60 6.56
CA ARG A 7 14.25 -17.76 6.47
C ARG A 7 13.72 -17.30 7.83
N GLN A 8 14.28 -17.77 8.93
CA GLN A 8 13.79 -17.46 10.28
C GLN A 8 14.54 -16.30 10.99
N MET A 9 15.43 -15.60 10.31
CA MET A 9 16.27 -14.59 10.96
C MET A 9 15.65 -13.19 11.04
N CYS A 10 14.47 -12.94 10.47
CA CYS A 10 13.81 -11.67 10.59
C CYS A 10 12.51 -11.83 11.38
N ILE A 11 12.27 -10.99 12.39
CA ILE A 11 11.00 -10.94 13.14
C ILE A 11 9.81 -10.80 12.19
N ARG A 12 10.00 -10.10 11.07
CA ARG A 12 9.02 -9.95 9.99
C ARG A 12 8.63 -11.26 9.32
N ASP A 13 9.52 -12.26 9.28
CA ASP A 13 9.26 -13.54 8.61
C ASP A 13 8.34 -14.48 9.43
N ARG A 14 7.97 -14.12 10.64
CA ARG A 14 6.97 -14.87 11.43
C ARG A 14 5.56 -14.74 10.91
N TYR A 15 5.26 -13.61 10.26
CA TYR A 15 3.92 -13.24 9.83
C TYR A 15 3.77 -13.21 8.32
N LYS A 16 4.85 -13.50 7.56
CA LYS A 16 4.87 -13.47 6.09
C LYS A 16 5.16 -14.83 5.51
N ALA A 17 4.50 -15.13 4.39
CA ALA A 17 4.87 -16.22 3.51
C ALA A 17 5.18 -15.64 2.12
N LYS A 18 6.41 -15.84 1.65
CA LYS A 18 6.74 -15.58 0.24
C LYS A 18 6.36 -16.80 -0.59
N LEU A 19 5.55 -16.57 -1.60
CA LEU A 19 5.22 -17.61 -2.57
C LEU A 19 6.42 -17.80 -3.50
N SER A 20 6.82 -19.06 -3.71
CA SER A 20 7.83 -19.39 -4.70
C SER A 20 7.19 -19.55 -6.07
N ASP A 21 7.95 -19.27 -7.13
CA ASP A 21 7.49 -19.47 -8.51
C ASP A 21 7.05 -20.92 -8.76
N GLU A 22 7.77 -21.87 -8.15
CA GLU A 22 7.41 -23.29 -8.20
C GLU A 22 6.00 -23.57 -7.64
N LEU A 23 5.64 -22.89 -6.54
CA LEU A 23 4.30 -23.03 -5.96
C LEU A 23 3.25 -22.42 -6.89
N ILE A 24 3.54 -21.26 -7.48
CA ILE A 24 2.64 -20.59 -8.42
C ILE A 24 2.38 -21.51 -9.63
N HIS A 25 3.43 -21.99 -10.29
CA HIS A 25 3.29 -22.92 -11.43
C HIS A 25 2.53 -24.21 -11.07
N ARG A 26 2.69 -24.71 -9.86
CA ARG A 26 1.99 -25.91 -9.40
C ARG A 26 0.48 -25.71 -9.25
N VAL A 27 0.03 -24.48 -9.01
CA VAL A 27 -1.39 -24.17 -8.82
C VAL A 27 -2.07 -23.55 -10.03
N GLU A 28 -1.33 -23.08 -11.03
CA GLU A 28 -1.85 -22.45 -12.26
C GLU A 28 -2.92 -23.29 -13.00
N ASN A 29 -2.79 -24.61 -12.95
CA ASN A 29 -3.72 -25.51 -13.63
C ASN A 29 -4.81 -26.09 -12.70
N LYS A 30 -4.96 -25.56 -11.48
CA LYS A 30 -6.04 -25.95 -10.59
C LYS A 30 -7.30 -25.15 -10.88
N GLU A 31 -8.44 -25.76 -10.61
CA GLU A 31 -9.73 -25.08 -10.70
C GLU A 31 -9.76 -23.89 -9.72
N ASP A 32 -10.18 -22.74 -10.24
CA ASP A 32 -10.29 -21.51 -9.46
C ASP A 32 -11.40 -21.61 -8.40
N GLY A 33 -11.14 -21.02 -7.27
CA GLY A 33 -12.14 -20.81 -6.21
C GLY A 33 -13.15 -19.73 -6.60
N LYS A 34 -14.21 -19.61 -5.83
CA LYS A 34 -15.18 -18.51 -6.00
C LYS A 34 -14.64 -17.23 -5.43
N LEU A 35 -14.62 -16.18 -6.27
CA LEU A 35 -14.22 -14.83 -5.86
C LEU A 35 -15.44 -14.04 -5.40
N VAL A 36 -15.38 -13.46 -4.21
CA VAL A 36 -16.38 -12.53 -3.67
C VAL A 36 -15.72 -11.18 -3.45
N LEU A 37 -16.14 -10.18 -4.24
CA LEU A 37 -15.65 -8.81 -4.11
C LEU A 37 -16.55 -8.03 -3.13
N ILE A 38 -15.95 -7.40 -2.13
CA ILE A 38 -16.62 -6.50 -1.18
C ILE A 38 -16.17 -5.07 -1.48
N THR A 39 -17.10 -4.24 -1.87
CA THR A 39 -16.87 -2.86 -2.26
C THR A 39 -17.92 -1.93 -1.69
N ALA A 40 -17.73 -0.62 -1.83
CA ALA A 40 -18.71 0.41 -1.49
C ALA A 40 -18.90 1.34 -2.68
N ILE A 41 -20.08 1.94 -2.77
CA ILE A 41 -20.45 2.84 -3.87
C ILE A 41 -19.78 4.21 -3.70
N ASN A 42 -19.83 4.77 -2.49
CA ASN A 42 -19.26 6.07 -2.19
C ASN A 42 -18.35 6.00 -0.96
N PRO A 43 -17.22 6.71 -0.96
CA PRO A 43 -16.40 6.85 0.23
C PRO A 43 -17.12 7.74 1.28
N THR A 44 -16.91 7.43 2.55
CA THR A 44 -17.39 8.25 3.68
C THR A 44 -16.22 8.58 4.62
N PRO A 45 -16.28 9.71 5.36
CA PRO A 45 -15.21 10.05 6.30
C PRO A 45 -15.01 9.02 7.42
N ALA A 46 -16.06 8.31 7.80
CA ALA A 46 -16.02 7.27 8.84
C ALA A 46 -15.57 5.90 8.31
N GLY A 47 -15.48 5.73 6.99
CA GLY A 47 -15.28 4.44 6.33
C GLY A 47 -16.59 3.64 6.19
N GLU A 48 -16.62 2.70 5.25
CA GLU A 48 -17.83 1.95 4.86
C GLU A 48 -17.85 0.51 5.43
N GLY A 49 -16.86 0.16 6.25
CA GLY A 49 -16.80 -1.16 6.87
C GLY A 49 -16.43 -2.31 5.94
N LYS A 50 -15.86 -2.05 4.77
CA LYS A 50 -15.45 -3.09 3.79
C LYS A 50 -14.61 -4.19 4.43
N THR A 51 -13.58 -3.83 5.17
CA THR A 51 -12.70 -4.79 5.85
C THR A 51 -13.42 -5.59 6.91
N THR A 52 -14.25 -4.94 7.73
CA THR A 52 -15.01 -5.60 8.78
C THR A 52 -15.99 -6.64 8.20
N ILE A 53 -16.66 -6.28 7.10
CA ILE A 53 -17.57 -7.20 6.39
C ILE A 53 -16.78 -8.35 5.75
N SER A 54 -15.62 -8.08 5.16
CA SER A 54 -14.78 -9.12 4.57
C SER A 54 -14.34 -10.16 5.61
N LEU A 55 -13.91 -9.71 6.77
CA LEU A 55 -13.51 -10.58 7.87
C LEU A 55 -14.71 -11.36 8.43
N GLY A 56 -15.81 -10.68 8.73
CA GLY A 56 -17.00 -11.33 9.28
C GLY A 56 -17.60 -12.37 8.31
N LEU A 57 -17.61 -12.08 7.00
CA LEU A 57 -18.05 -13.06 5.99
C LEU A 57 -17.10 -14.26 5.94
N THR A 58 -15.79 -14.03 5.96
CA THR A 58 -14.80 -15.11 5.92
C THR A 58 -14.94 -16.01 7.16
N GLU A 59 -15.07 -15.43 8.36
CA GLU A 59 -15.29 -16.18 9.59
C GLU A 59 -16.58 -17.01 9.52
N ALA A 60 -17.68 -16.40 9.08
CA ALA A 60 -18.96 -17.09 8.97
C ALA A 60 -18.93 -18.27 7.98
N LEU A 61 -18.20 -18.13 6.87
CA LEU A 61 -17.98 -19.19 5.90
C LEU A 61 -17.13 -20.33 6.50
N CYS A 62 -16.03 -19.99 7.18
CA CYS A 62 -15.17 -20.96 7.85
C CYS A 62 -15.94 -21.74 8.94
N GLN A 63 -16.76 -21.07 9.76
CA GLN A 63 -17.59 -21.72 10.77
C GLN A 63 -18.61 -22.70 10.17
N ARG A 64 -19.03 -22.48 8.93
CA ARG A 64 -19.89 -23.40 8.17
C ARG A 64 -19.14 -24.51 7.43
N GLY A 65 -17.83 -24.61 7.65
CA GLY A 65 -17.00 -25.63 7.02
C GLY A 65 -16.58 -25.31 5.56
N VAL A 66 -16.82 -24.08 5.10
CA VAL A 66 -16.34 -23.63 3.79
C VAL A 66 -14.87 -23.23 3.92
N ASN A 67 -14.02 -23.72 3.02
CA ASN A 67 -12.64 -23.29 2.94
C ASN A 67 -12.57 -21.88 2.30
N ALA A 68 -12.55 -20.86 3.13
CA ALA A 68 -12.55 -19.46 2.73
C ALA A 68 -11.29 -18.74 3.21
N VAL A 69 -10.82 -17.78 2.42
CA VAL A 69 -9.66 -16.93 2.73
C VAL A 69 -10.03 -15.47 2.47
N ALA A 70 -9.73 -14.59 3.41
CA ALA A 70 -9.84 -13.14 3.20
C ALA A 70 -8.57 -12.61 2.53
N ALA A 71 -8.73 -11.94 1.39
CA ALA A 71 -7.69 -11.14 0.78
C ALA A 71 -7.94 -9.67 1.15
N LEU A 72 -7.14 -9.14 2.06
CA LEU A 72 -7.30 -7.82 2.62
C LEU A 72 -6.21 -6.88 2.14
N ARG A 73 -6.56 -5.60 2.04
CA ARG A 73 -5.59 -4.54 1.80
C ARG A 73 -4.79 -4.28 3.07
N GLU A 74 -3.48 -4.10 2.92
CA GLU A 74 -2.63 -3.62 4.01
C GLU A 74 -2.97 -2.16 4.36
N PRO A 75 -3.10 -1.80 5.66
CA PRO A 75 -3.31 -0.41 6.06
C PRO A 75 -2.00 0.37 5.97
N SER A 76 -2.11 1.66 5.69
CA SER A 76 -1.03 2.61 6.00
C SER A 76 -0.95 2.86 7.51
N LEU A 77 0.05 3.64 7.95
CA LEU A 77 0.09 4.18 9.33
C LEU A 77 -1.10 5.11 9.66
N GLY A 78 -2.00 5.33 8.72
CA GLY A 78 -3.19 6.17 8.86
C GLY A 78 -4.04 5.94 10.12
N PRO A 79 -4.27 4.70 10.57
CA PRO A 79 -5.03 4.46 11.80
C PRO A 79 -4.41 5.09 13.06
N CYS A 80 -3.10 5.30 13.07
CA CYS A 80 -2.40 5.95 14.19
C CYS A 80 -2.48 7.48 14.14
N PHE A 81 -2.73 8.07 12.96
CA PHE A 81 -2.67 9.50 12.71
C PHE A 81 -3.88 10.08 11.98
N GLY A 82 -4.90 9.29 11.69
CA GLY A 82 -6.03 9.72 10.89
C GLY A 82 -7.33 9.00 11.17
N ILE A 83 -8.38 9.45 10.50
CA ILE A 83 -9.75 8.94 10.67
C ILE A 83 -9.98 7.64 9.87
N LYS A 84 -9.12 7.28 8.92
CA LYS A 84 -9.28 6.05 8.13
C LYS A 84 -9.07 4.82 9.00
N GLY A 85 -10.02 3.90 8.93
CA GLY A 85 -10.02 2.66 9.68
C GLY A 85 -8.82 1.77 9.37
N GLY A 86 -8.41 0.96 10.34
CA GLY A 86 -7.40 -0.07 10.18
C GLY A 86 -7.87 -1.21 9.27
N ALA A 87 -6.93 -1.97 8.71
CA ALA A 87 -7.21 -3.17 7.93
C ALA A 87 -7.48 -4.40 8.79
N ALA A 88 -7.51 -4.26 10.10
CA ALA A 88 -7.70 -5.38 11.02
C ALA A 88 -9.16 -5.73 11.30
N GLY A 89 -10.13 -4.97 10.76
CA GLY A 89 -11.55 -5.18 11.03
C GLY A 89 -12.06 -4.43 12.26
N GLY A 90 -13.17 -4.84 12.81
CA GLY A 90 -13.80 -4.19 13.97
C GLY A 90 -14.78 -5.10 14.72
N GLY A 91 -15.10 -4.71 15.96
CA GLY A 91 -15.95 -5.51 16.83
C GLY A 91 -15.35 -6.88 17.10
N TYR A 92 -16.12 -7.94 16.87
CA TYR A 92 -15.68 -9.33 17.02
C TYR A 92 -15.00 -9.90 15.76
N ALA A 93 -15.14 -9.25 14.60
CA ALA A 93 -14.53 -9.67 13.36
C ALA A 93 -13.18 -8.94 13.17
N GLN A 94 -12.10 -9.55 13.65
CA GLN A 94 -10.77 -8.95 13.64
C GLN A 94 -9.71 -9.93 13.14
N ALA A 95 -8.77 -9.40 12.34
CA ALA A 95 -7.53 -10.10 12.04
C ALA A 95 -6.48 -9.83 13.13
N VAL A 96 -5.74 -10.85 13.50
CA VAL A 96 -4.66 -10.75 14.50
C VAL A 96 -3.32 -11.13 13.84
N PRO A 97 -2.22 -10.52 14.24
CA PRO A 97 -2.03 -9.51 15.30
C PRO A 97 -2.44 -8.10 14.82
N MET A 98 -3.41 -7.48 15.47
CA MET A 98 -3.99 -6.22 15.02
C MET A 98 -3.01 -5.05 15.10
N GLU A 99 -2.24 -4.97 16.18
CA GLU A 99 -1.26 -3.91 16.41
C GLU A 99 -0.17 -3.94 15.34
N ASP A 100 0.38 -5.11 15.06
CA ASP A 100 1.43 -5.27 14.05
C ASP A 100 0.90 -4.95 12.64
N LEU A 101 -0.33 -5.37 12.32
CA LEU A 101 -0.98 -5.04 11.05
C LEU A 101 -1.13 -3.53 10.85
N ASN A 102 -1.53 -2.82 11.89
CA ASN A 102 -1.74 -1.37 11.83
C ASN A 102 -0.42 -0.58 11.87
N LEU A 103 0.67 -1.17 12.34
CA LEU A 103 1.98 -0.55 12.44
C LEU A 103 2.94 -0.93 11.28
N HIS A 104 2.41 -1.22 10.10
CA HIS A 104 3.21 -1.44 8.90
C HIS A 104 4.16 -2.66 8.99
N PHE A 105 3.63 -3.79 9.41
CA PHE A 105 4.46 -4.96 9.68
C PHE A 105 4.96 -5.70 8.43
N THR A 106 4.34 -5.52 7.27
CA THR A 106 4.73 -6.22 6.04
C THR A 106 5.91 -5.56 5.32
N GLY A 107 6.07 -4.26 5.40
CA GLY A 107 7.11 -3.48 4.74
C GLY A 107 6.87 -3.23 3.24
N ASP A 108 5.74 -3.66 2.68
CA ASP A 108 5.43 -3.50 1.27
C ASP A 108 5.21 -2.03 0.90
N PHE A 109 4.58 -1.25 1.78
CA PHE A 109 4.45 0.19 1.61
C PHE A 109 5.79 0.90 1.62
N HIS A 110 6.74 0.46 2.45
CA HIS A 110 8.08 1.01 2.41
C HIS A 110 8.77 0.74 1.06
N ALA A 111 8.63 -0.45 0.52
CA ALA A 111 9.16 -0.81 -0.79
C ALA A 111 8.54 0.04 -1.91
N ILE A 112 7.22 0.20 -1.91
CA ILE A 112 6.49 1.02 -2.89
C ILE A 112 6.86 2.50 -2.76
N THR A 113 6.92 3.02 -1.53
CA THR A 113 7.36 4.40 -1.25
C THR A 113 8.75 4.65 -1.82
N SER A 114 9.68 3.73 -1.57
CA SER A 114 11.07 3.85 -2.06
C SER A 114 11.13 3.81 -3.58
N ALA A 115 10.41 2.90 -4.23
CA ALA A 115 10.38 2.76 -5.69
C ALA A 115 9.77 4.01 -6.36
N ASN A 116 8.63 4.48 -5.86
CA ASN A 116 7.95 5.66 -6.40
C ASN A 116 8.80 6.93 -6.24
N ASN A 117 9.39 7.13 -5.08
CA ASN A 117 10.22 8.30 -4.81
C ASN A 117 11.54 8.26 -5.56
N LEU A 118 12.11 7.06 -5.80
CA LEU A 118 13.26 6.91 -6.68
C LEU A 118 12.92 7.38 -8.09
N LEU A 119 11.79 7.01 -8.65
CA LEU A 119 11.36 7.47 -9.99
C LEU A 119 11.18 8.99 -10.01
N ALA A 120 10.57 9.58 -8.97
CA ALA A 120 10.44 11.02 -8.84
C ALA A 120 11.83 11.73 -8.83
N ALA A 121 12.78 11.17 -8.07
CA ALA A 121 14.13 11.69 -8.00
C ALA A 121 14.88 11.54 -9.34
N MET A 122 14.70 10.42 -10.05
CA MET A 122 15.27 10.21 -11.39
C MET A 122 14.71 11.19 -12.40
N LEU A 123 13.41 11.49 -12.35
CA LEU A 123 12.77 12.49 -13.19
C LEU A 123 13.40 13.88 -12.98
N ASP A 124 13.53 14.30 -11.73
CA ASP A 124 14.15 15.60 -11.41
C ASP A 124 15.62 15.65 -11.80
N ASN A 125 16.36 14.58 -11.58
CA ASN A 125 17.75 14.49 -12.01
C ASN A 125 17.89 14.52 -13.54
N HIS A 126 17.00 13.88 -14.28
CA HIS A 126 16.98 13.93 -15.73
C HIS A 126 16.80 15.37 -16.25
N ILE A 127 15.85 16.10 -15.68
CA ILE A 127 15.60 17.49 -16.00
C ILE A 127 16.84 18.34 -15.68
N HIS A 128 17.44 18.14 -14.53
CA HIS A 128 18.65 18.84 -14.10
C HIS A 128 19.84 18.57 -15.01
N GLN A 129 20.00 17.36 -15.53
CA GLN A 129 21.10 16.93 -16.40
C GLN A 129 20.90 17.34 -17.88
N GLY A 130 20.00 18.26 -18.16
CA GLY A 130 19.81 18.82 -19.49
C GLY A 130 18.55 18.38 -20.22
N ASN A 131 17.70 17.60 -19.58
CA ASN A 131 16.35 17.27 -20.08
C ASN A 131 16.33 16.76 -21.54
N ALA A 132 17.18 15.80 -21.86
CA ALA A 132 17.32 15.27 -23.21
C ALA A 132 16.00 14.74 -23.82
N LEU A 133 15.04 14.33 -22.96
CA LEU A 133 13.71 13.87 -23.39
C LEU A 133 12.72 15.03 -23.62
N GLY A 134 13.11 16.29 -23.35
CA GLY A 134 12.24 17.44 -23.54
C GLY A 134 11.00 17.44 -22.64
N ILE A 135 11.11 16.93 -21.40
CA ILE A 135 10.00 16.85 -20.45
C ILE A 135 9.53 18.26 -20.09
N ASP A 136 8.24 18.53 -20.29
CA ASP A 136 7.62 19.79 -19.89
C ASP A 136 7.44 19.81 -18.35
N THR A 137 8.20 20.64 -17.68
CA THR A 137 8.22 20.74 -16.22
C THR A 137 6.88 21.21 -15.63
N LYS A 138 6.04 21.90 -16.44
CA LYS A 138 4.70 22.34 -16.03
C LYS A 138 3.63 21.23 -16.15
N ARG A 139 3.97 20.13 -16.80
CA ARG A 139 3.06 19.00 -17.03
C ARG A 139 3.46 17.73 -16.29
N ILE A 140 4.35 17.84 -15.32
CA ILE A 140 4.72 16.71 -14.47
C ILE A 140 3.57 16.42 -13.50
N VAL A 141 2.99 15.24 -13.63
CA VAL A 141 1.89 14.74 -12.78
C VAL A 141 2.37 13.65 -11.81
N TRP A 142 3.62 13.23 -11.91
CA TRP A 142 4.18 12.22 -11.01
C TRP A 142 4.40 12.81 -9.64
N LYS A 143 3.69 12.27 -8.65
CA LYS A 143 3.73 12.75 -7.26
C LYS A 143 4.67 11.90 -6.42
N ARG A 144 5.25 12.49 -5.40
CA ARG A 144 5.95 11.76 -4.35
C ARG A 144 4.95 11.12 -3.41
N CYS A 145 5.38 10.08 -2.69
CA CYS A 145 4.51 9.43 -1.71
C CYS A 145 5.21 9.23 -0.37
N MET A 146 4.40 9.14 0.66
CA MET A 146 4.81 8.89 2.03
C MET A 146 3.81 7.93 2.68
N ASP A 147 4.29 7.00 3.48
CA ASP A 147 3.40 6.10 4.22
C ASP A 147 2.89 6.76 5.52
N MET A 148 2.39 7.97 5.37
CA MET A 148 1.81 8.75 6.46
C MET A 148 0.82 9.77 5.88
N ASN A 149 -0.33 9.94 6.51
CA ASN A 149 -1.29 10.97 6.13
C ASN A 149 -0.91 12.31 6.75
N ASP A 150 0.03 13.00 6.12
CA ASP A 150 0.42 14.35 6.50
C ASP A 150 -0.20 15.38 5.56
N ARG A 151 -1.24 16.05 6.03
CA ARG A 151 -1.97 17.06 5.25
C ARG A 151 -1.15 18.30 4.94
N THR A 152 -0.13 18.60 5.72
CA THR A 152 0.74 19.77 5.50
C THR A 152 1.65 19.58 4.31
N LEU A 153 1.89 18.35 3.88
CA LEU A 153 2.74 18.01 2.73
C LEU A 153 1.94 17.78 1.43
N ARG A 154 0.63 17.93 1.45
CA ARG A 154 -0.20 17.71 0.25
C ARG A 154 0.08 18.69 -0.87
N ASN A 155 0.41 19.94 -0.54
CA ASN A 155 0.84 20.94 -1.50
C ASN A 155 2.15 21.54 -1.03
N ILE A 156 3.21 21.29 -1.76
CA ILE A 156 4.56 21.75 -1.45
C ILE A 156 5.20 22.40 -2.66
N VAL A 157 6.22 23.18 -2.42
CA VAL A 157 7.08 23.69 -3.47
C VAL A 157 8.44 23.00 -3.36
N ILE A 158 8.90 22.42 -4.45
CA ILE A 158 10.20 21.75 -4.54
C ILE A 158 11.15 22.51 -5.45
N GLY A 159 12.43 22.14 -5.41
CA GLY A 159 13.48 22.76 -6.25
C GLY A 159 13.90 24.15 -5.77
N LEU A 160 13.57 24.53 -4.53
CA LEU A 160 14.02 25.81 -3.96
C LEU A 160 15.53 25.79 -3.70
N GLY A 161 16.15 26.97 -3.84
CA GLY A 161 17.59 27.15 -3.64
C GLY A 161 18.36 27.25 -4.95
N ASP A 162 19.62 26.82 -4.93
CA ASP A 162 20.54 26.95 -6.06
C ASP A 162 20.23 25.94 -7.20
N LYS A 163 20.83 26.20 -8.37
CA LYS A 163 20.68 25.35 -9.58
C LYS A 163 20.74 23.83 -9.33
N PRO A 164 21.59 23.29 -8.44
CA PRO A 164 21.62 21.86 -8.16
C PRO A 164 20.31 21.27 -7.61
N ASN A 165 19.45 22.11 -7.07
CA ASN A 165 18.20 21.67 -6.45
C ASN A 165 17.05 21.40 -7.45
N GLY A 166 17.28 21.62 -8.74
CA GLY A 166 16.31 21.35 -9.79
C GLY A 166 15.44 22.55 -10.15
N VAL A 167 14.31 22.27 -10.77
CA VAL A 167 13.35 23.29 -11.23
C VAL A 167 12.29 23.52 -10.17
N VAL A 168 12.07 24.80 -9.83
CA VAL A 168 11.02 25.17 -8.86
C VAL A 168 9.64 24.87 -9.45
N ARG A 169 8.88 24.05 -8.77
CA ARG A 169 7.50 23.71 -9.11
C ARG A 169 6.69 23.25 -7.90
N GLU A 170 5.39 23.24 -8.07
CA GLU A 170 4.51 22.55 -7.11
C GLU A 170 4.67 21.04 -7.23
N ASP A 171 4.60 20.37 -6.11
CA ASP A 171 4.55 18.91 -5.99
C ASP A 171 3.61 18.55 -4.83
N HIS A 172 3.32 17.28 -4.68
CA HIS A 172 2.46 16.78 -3.64
C HIS A 172 3.06 15.52 -3.04
N PHE A 173 2.80 15.31 -1.75
CA PHE A 173 2.93 13.99 -1.15
C PHE A 173 1.56 13.33 -1.10
N ILE A 174 1.45 12.18 -1.75
CA ILE A 174 0.28 11.29 -1.62
C ILE A 174 0.60 10.19 -0.61
N ILE A 175 -0.44 9.62 -0.03
CA ILE A 175 -0.27 8.49 0.87
C ILE A 175 0.06 7.25 0.04
N THR A 176 1.05 6.47 0.44
CA THR A 176 1.50 5.27 -0.28
C THR A 176 0.37 4.27 -0.53
N CYS A 177 -0.57 4.14 0.39
CA CYS A 177 -1.71 3.25 0.21
C CYS A 177 -2.65 3.68 -0.94
N LEU A 178 -2.75 4.96 -1.25
CA LEU A 178 -3.50 5.45 -2.40
C LEU A 178 -2.81 5.09 -3.72
N LEU A 179 -1.48 5.19 -3.75
CA LEU A 179 -0.69 4.75 -4.89
C LEU A 179 -0.88 3.26 -5.17
N TYR A 180 -0.92 2.45 -4.11
CA TYR A 180 -1.08 1.00 -4.21
C TYR A 180 -2.47 0.59 -4.70
N THR A 181 -3.52 1.31 -4.31
CA THR A 181 -4.90 0.93 -4.61
C THR A 181 -5.52 1.69 -5.77
N SER A 182 -4.82 2.69 -6.34
CA SER A 182 -5.35 3.61 -7.37
C SER A 182 -6.70 4.25 -7.01
N ASP A 183 -7.03 4.28 -5.73
CA ASP A 183 -8.30 4.81 -5.25
C ASP A 183 -8.14 6.29 -4.93
N ALA A 184 -8.16 7.10 -5.98
CA ALA A 184 -8.10 8.56 -5.90
C ALA A 184 -9.39 9.18 -5.35
N ALA A 185 -10.40 8.38 -5.07
CA ALA A 185 -11.71 8.84 -4.59
C ALA A 185 -11.72 9.20 -3.10
N ASP A 186 -10.61 9.03 -2.41
CA ASP A 186 -10.49 9.24 -0.97
C ASP A 186 -9.81 10.56 -0.58
N ASP A 187 -9.59 11.46 -1.54
CA ASP A 187 -9.07 12.82 -1.30
C ASP A 187 -10.16 13.86 -1.06
#